data_804c2e7dc94d617056a0ad2783491c22
#
_entry.id   804c2e7dc94d617056a0ad2783491c22
#
_cell.length_a   1.000
_cell.length_b   1.000
_cell.length_c   1.000
_cell.angle_alpha   90.00
_cell.angle_beta   90.00
_cell.angle_gamma   90.00
#
_symmetry.space_group_name_H-M   'P 1'
#
loop_
_entity.id
_entity.type
_entity.pdbx_description
1 polymer ?
#
loop_
_entity_poly.entity_id
_entity_poly.type
_entity_poly.pdbx_seq_one_letter_code
_entity_poly.pdbx_strand_id
1 'polypeptide(L)'
;MIAQFYQNFIIKNPKSVFIILLIALLSFGYHTKDFRLDASSETLLIDGDPDLKYLQEITERYGSKEFLVLTYTPEDAMVSETSINNLLSLKYKIQSLDWVHSVITLLDIPLLSNSDAPLQERLEDFKTLKDDDVDKDRGFKEILSSPVFRNFVISEDGKTLSLIHISEPTRLHGI
;
A
#
# COMPACT_ATOMS: atom_id res chain seq x y z
N MET A 1 -43.47 -26.89 28.77
CA MET A 1 -42.08 -27.24 29.10
C MET A 1 -41.21 -26.00 29.24
N ILE A 2 -41.15 -25.08 28.24
CA ILE A 2 -40.34 -23.84 28.27
C ILE A 2 -40.75 -22.90 29.45
N ALA A 3 -42.06 -22.67 29.64
CA ALA A 3 -42.55 -21.80 30.73
C ALA A 3 -42.20 -22.27 32.12
N GLN A 4 -42.23 -23.60 32.37
CA GLN A 4 -41.85 -24.18 33.65
C GLN A 4 -40.33 -24.10 33.90
N PHE A 5 -39.52 -24.24 32.87
CA PHE A 5 -38.07 -24.02 32.94
C PHE A 5 -37.76 -22.55 33.31
N TYR A 6 -38.42 -21.61 32.64
CA TYR A 6 -38.26 -20.18 32.89
C TYR A 6 -38.61 -19.83 34.33
N GLN A 7 -39.76 -20.29 34.83
CA GLN A 7 -40.16 -20.03 36.21
C GLN A 7 -39.22 -20.66 37.23
N ASN A 8 -38.84 -21.92 37.05
CA ASN A 8 -38.07 -22.67 38.06
C ASN A 8 -36.57 -22.32 38.03
N PHE A 9 -36.03 -21.96 36.88
CA PHE A 9 -34.60 -21.70 36.78
C PHE A 9 -34.30 -20.20 36.84
N ILE A 10 -34.99 -19.38 36.04
CA ILE A 10 -34.67 -17.97 35.91
C ILE A 10 -35.25 -17.16 37.10
N ILE A 11 -36.55 -17.32 37.36
CA ILE A 11 -37.21 -16.52 38.41
C ILE A 11 -36.79 -16.93 39.80
N LYS A 12 -36.64 -18.22 40.07
CA LYS A 12 -36.25 -18.69 41.41
C LYS A 12 -34.79 -18.44 41.77
N ASN A 13 -33.89 -18.35 40.77
CA ASN A 13 -32.47 -18.20 41.00
C ASN A 13 -31.87 -16.99 40.26
N PRO A 14 -32.34 -15.75 40.50
CA PRO A 14 -31.91 -14.58 39.74
C PRO A 14 -30.42 -14.29 39.88
N LYS A 15 -29.83 -14.58 41.06
CA LYS A 15 -28.38 -14.40 41.30
C LYS A 15 -27.53 -15.34 40.47
N SER A 16 -27.94 -16.60 40.30
CA SER A 16 -27.21 -17.58 39.47
C SER A 16 -27.30 -17.21 38.01
N VAL A 17 -28.46 -16.77 37.55
CA VAL A 17 -28.63 -16.30 36.17
C VAL A 17 -27.76 -15.08 35.88
N PHE A 18 -27.71 -14.13 36.80
CA PHE A 18 -26.87 -12.95 36.69
C PHE A 18 -25.38 -13.32 36.61
N ILE A 19 -24.91 -14.25 37.45
CA ILE A 19 -23.53 -14.72 37.42
C ILE A 19 -23.20 -15.40 36.08
N ILE A 20 -24.09 -16.26 35.59
CA ILE A 20 -23.90 -16.92 34.31
C ILE A 20 -23.81 -15.91 33.18
N LEU A 21 -24.69 -14.91 33.13
CA LEU A 21 -24.66 -13.83 32.14
C LEU A 21 -23.38 -13.00 32.24
N LEU A 22 -22.93 -12.71 33.48
CA LEU A 22 -21.69 -11.99 33.72
C LEU A 22 -20.47 -12.76 33.18
N ILE A 23 -20.43 -14.07 33.47
CA ILE A 23 -19.35 -14.94 32.95
C ILE A 23 -19.39 -14.99 31.42
N ALA A 24 -20.57 -15.13 30.83
CA ALA A 24 -20.73 -15.11 29.39
C ALA A 24 -20.24 -13.77 28.79
N LEU A 25 -20.65 -12.65 29.38
CA LEU A 25 -20.24 -11.31 28.95
C LEU A 25 -18.70 -11.13 29.00
N LEU A 26 -18.09 -11.57 30.11
CA LEU A 26 -16.63 -11.50 30.29
C LEU A 26 -15.90 -12.41 29.29
N SER A 27 -16.45 -13.60 29.01
CA SER A 27 -15.89 -14.52 28.04
C SER A 27 -15.95 -13.94 26.63
N PHE A 28 -17.11 -13.42 26.20
CA PHE A 28 -17.22 -12.76 24.90
C PHE A 28 -16.36 -11.51 24.82
N GLY A 29 -16.32 -10.68 25.88
CA GLY A 29 -15.47 -9.50 25.93
C GLY A 29 -13.97 -9.84 25.81
N TYR A 30 -13.53 -10.95 26.40
CA TYR A 30 -12.16 -11.39 26.26
C TYR A 30 -11.80 -11.79 24.82
N HIS A 31 -12.72 -12.43 24.10
CA HIS A 31 -12.52 -12.84 22.71
C HIS A 31 -12.68 -11.69 21.70
N THR A 32 -13.20 -10.53 22.11
CA THR A 32 -13.32 -9.35 21.23
C THR A 32 -11.96 -8.84 20.76
N LYS A 33 -10.89 -9.06 21.52
CA LYS A 33 -9.52 -8.70 21.12
C LYS A 33 -9.03 -9.43 19.86
N ASP A 34 -9.58 -10.60 19.59
CA ASP A 34 -9.21 -11.44 18.45
C ASP A 34 -10.11 -11.16 17.22
N PHE A 35 -11.10 -10.27 17.39
CA PHE A 35 -11.97 -9.87 16.31
C PHE A 35 -11.19 -9.05 15.27
N ARG A 36 -11.06 -9.57 14.07
CA ARG A 36 -10.49 -8.87 12.92
C ARG A 36 -11.56 -8.68 11.87
N LEU A 37 -11.77 -7.44 11.48
CA LEU A 37 -12.62 -7.13 10.34
C LEU A 37 -11.77 -7.30 9.06
N ASP A 38 -12.10 -8.28 8.26
CA ASP A 38 -11.56 -8.37 6.91
C ASP A 38 -12.35 -7.43 6.00
N ALA A 39 -11.74 -6.28 5.67
CA ALA A 39 -12.28 -5.28 4.78
C ALA A 39 -11.61 -5.33 3.40
N SER A 40 -11.03 -6.48 3.04
CA SER A 40 -10.44 -6.66 1.72
C SER A 40 -11.52 -6.55 0.62
N SER A 41 -11.11 -6.08 -0.55
CA SER A 41 -12.01 -6.02 -1.71
C SER A 41 -12.52 -7.41 -2.13
N GLU A 42 -11.81 -8.47 -1.76
CA GLU A 42 -12.18 -9.84 -2.05
C GLU A 42 -13.44 -10.30 -1.30
N THR A 43 -13.66 -9.81 -0.08
CA THR A 43 -14.87 -10.12 0.71
C THR A 43 -16.14 -9.47 0.17
N LEU A 44 -16.01 -8.49 -0.71
CA LEU A 44 -17.12 -7.82 -1.40
C LEU A 44 -17.51 -8.52 -2.70
N LEU A 45 -16.73 -9.51 -3.15
CA LEU A 45 -16.99 -10.26 -4.37
C LEU A 45 -17.91 -11.47 -4.09
N ILE A 46 -18.69 -11.84 -5.09
CA ILE A 46 -19.66 -12.93 -4.96
C ILE A 46 -18.90 -14.27 -4.94
N ASP A 47 -19.11 -15.06 -3.88
CA ASP A 47 -18.56 -16.39 -3.78
C ASP A 47 -18.97 -17.26 -4.98
N GLY A 48 -17.96 -17.82 -5.67
CA GLY A 48 -18.18 -18.72 -6.80
C GLY A 48 -18.12 -18.05 -8.16
N ASP A 49 -17.82 -16.75 -8.25
CA ASP A 49 -17.57 -16.07 -9.52
C ASP A 49 -16.38 -16.73 -10.25
N PRO A 50 -16.54 -17.17 -11.50
CA PRO A 50 -15.47 -17.78 -12.27
C PRO A 50 -14.30 -16.82 -12.54
N ASP A 51 -14.57 -15.51 -12.69
CA ASP A 51 -13.54 -14.49 -12.91
C ASP A 51 -12.71 -14.28 -11.64
N LEU A 52 -13.33 -14.35 -10.47
CA LEU A 52 -12.64 -14.33 -9.19
C LEU A 52 -11.69 -15.52 -9.01
N LYS A 53 -12.15 -16.74 -9.35
CA LYS A 53 -11.31 -17.94 -9.29
C LYS A 53 -10.11 -17.84 -10.23
N TYR A 54 -10.33 -17.33 -11.43
CA TYR A 54 -9.25 -17.09 -12.38
C TYR A 54 -8.25 -16.06 -11.85
N LEU A 55 -8.72 -14.98 -11.25
CA LEU A 55 -7.87 -13.97 -10.62
C LEU A 55 -7.04 -14.56 -9.46
N GLN A 56 -7.66 -15.38 -8.62
CA GLN A 56 -6.99 -16.07 -7.52
C GLN A 56 -5.89 -17.02 -8.05
N GLU A 57 -6.18 -17.80 -9.09
CA GLU A 57 -5.19 -18.68 -9.71
C GLU A 57 -4.00 -17.92 -10.30
N ILE A 58 -4.26 -16.79 -10.95
CA ILE A 58 -3.21 -15.89 -11.46
C ILE A 58 -2.39 -15.31 -10.29
N THR A 59 -3.06 -14.86 -9.25
CA THR A 59 -2.43 -14.28 -8.06
C THR A 59 -1.56 -15.29 -7.31
N GLU A 60 -2.02 -16.53 -7.17
CA GLU A 60 -1.23 -17.61 -6.59
C GLU A 60 0.02 -17.95 -7.42
N ARG A 61 -0.12 -17.94 -8.76
CA ARG A 61 0.97 -18.30 -9.68
C ARG A 61 2.02 -17.21 -9.83
N TYR A 62 1.61 -15.95 -9.88
CA TYR A 62 2.50 -14.82 -10.18
C TYR A 62 2.78 -13.92 -8.99
N GLY A 63 2.09 -14.15 -7.87
CA GLY A 63 2.11 -13.29 -6.69
C GLY A 63 1.26 -12.03 -6.90
N SER A 64 0.63 -11.56 -5.85
CA SER A 64 0.01 -10.24 -5.80
C SER A 64 1.02 -9.27 -5.21
N LYS A 65 1.45 -8.29 -5.99
CA LYS A 65 2.23 -7.18 -5.45
C LYS A 65 1.25 -6.06 -5.12
N GLU A 66 0.94 -5.92 -3.87
CA GLU A 66 0.20 -4.76 -3.40
C GLU A 66 1.09 -3.53 -3.51
N PHE A 67 0.52 -2.45 -4.02
CA PHE A 67 1.23 -1.17 -4.08
C PHE A 67 0.36 -0.07 -3.48
N LEU A 68 1.02 0.87 -2.84
CA LEU A 68 0.39 2.08 -2.33
C LEU A 68 0.95 3.27 -3.11
N VAL A 69 0.07 4.17 -3.49
CA VAL A 69 0.45 5.42 -4.15
C VAL A 69 0.33 6.56 -3.16
N LEU A 70 1.45 7.24 -2.92
CA LEU A 70 1.51 8.46 -2.14
C LEU A 70 1.72 9.64 -3.08
N THR A 71 0.96 10.70 -2.91
CA THR A 71 1.15 11.93 -3.68
C THR A 71 1.95 12.95 -2.87
N TYR A 72 2.87 13.63 -3.54
CA TYR A 72 3.68 14.69 -2.95
C TYR A 72 3.66 15.93 -3.85
N THR A 73 3.33 17.06 -3.26
CA THR A 73 3.34 18.38 -3.93
C THR A 73 4.26 19.30 -3.15
N PRO A 74 5.46 19.62 -3.63
CA PRO A 74 6.35 20.56 -2.97
C PRO A 74 5.84 22.00 -3.05
N GLU A 75 6.26 22.83 -2.12
CA GLU A 75 5.99 24.29 -2.15
C GLU A 75 6.89 24.99 -3.17
N ASP A 76 8.14 24.49 -3.33
CA ASP A 76 9.13 24.98 -4.28
C ASP A 76 9.04 24.24 -5.62
N ALA A 77 9.90 24.63 -6.57
CA ALA A 77 10.03 23.91 -7.83
C ALA A 77 10.37 22.41 -7.58
N MET A 78 9.78 21.50 -8.37
CA MET A 78 9.91 20.05 -8.19
C MET A 78 11.36 19.57 -8.15
N VAL A 79 12.22 20.16 -8.94
CA VAL A 79 13.65 19.82 -9.05
C VAL A 79 14.56 20.76 -8.28
N SER A 80 14.00 21.60 -7.38
CA SER A 80 14.82 22.39 -6.46
C SER A 80 15.58 21.46 -5.50
N GLU A 81 16.73 21.88 -5.03
CA GLU A 81 17.54 21.13 -4.07
C GLU A 81 16.75 20.79 -2.81
N THR A 82 15.94 21.73 -2.32
CA THR A 82 15.04 21.53 -1.17
C THR A 82 14.03 20.41 -1.44
N SER A 83 13.35 20.45 -2.60
CA SER A 83 12.34 19.45 -2.95
C SER A 83 12.94 18.06 -3.14
N ILE A 84 14.11 17.98 -3.77
CA ILE A 84 14.84 16.72 -3.96
C ILE A 84 15.26 16.13 -2.62
N ASN A 85 15.83 16.92 -1.72
CA ASN A 85 16.26 16.46 -0.40
C ASN A 85 15.07 16.01 0.46
N ASN A 86 13.95 16.72 0.42
CA ASN A 86 12.72 16.34 1.10
C ASN A 86 12.18 15.02 0.56
N LEU A 87 12.18 14.83 -0.76
CA LEU A 87 11.73 13.61 -1.41
C LEU A 87 12.63 12.43 -1.07
N LEU A 88 13.95 12.60 -1.06
CA LEU A 88 14.93 11.59 -0.63
C LEU A 88 14.68 11.19 0.83
N SER A 89 14.51 12.18 1.71
CA SER A 89 14.23 11.93 3.13
C SER A 89 12.92 11.16 3.32
N LEU A 90 11.87 11.53 2.59
CA LEU A 90 10.58 10.84 2.60
C LEU A 90 10.73 9.40 2.10
N LYS A 91 11.41 9.21 0.97
CA LYS A 91 11.69 7.88 0.41
C LYS A 91 12.40 6.98 1.42
N TYR A 92 13.48 7.46 2.05
CA TYR A 92 14.22 6.67 3.03
C TYR A 92 13.37 6.32 4.26
N LYS A 93 12.55 7.25 4.75
CA LYS A 93 11.64 7.00 5.87
C LYS A 93 10.61 5.91 5.54
N ILE A 94 10.03 5.94 4.34
CA ILE A 94 9.07 4.93 3.90
C ILE A 94 9.78 3.59 3.70
N GLN A 95 10.96 3.60 3.08
CA GLN A 95 11.72 2.39 2.80
C GLN A 95 12.28 1.72 4.06
N SER A 96 12.36 2.44 5.18
CA SER A 96 12.77 1.88 6.48
C SER A 96 11.66 1.12 7.21
N LEU A 97 10.45 1.08 6.67
CA LEU A 97 9.34 0.30 7.22
C LEU A 97 9.49 -1.16 6.82
N ASP A 98 9.40 -2.08 7.78
CA ASP A 98 9.64 -3.52 7.59
C ASP A 98 8.77 -4.18 6.51
N TRP A 99 7.58 -3.63 6.26
CA TRP A 99 6.60 -4.13 5.29
C TRP A 99 6.73 -3.49 3.90
N VAL A 100 7.66 -2.55 3.70
CA VAL A 100 7.91 -1.90 2.42
C VAL A 100 9.09 -2.57 1.72
N HIS A 101 8.81 -3.19 0.59
CA HIS A 101 9.84 -3.86 -0.21
C HIS A 101 10.65 -2.85 -1.04
N SER A 102 9.99 -1.92 -1.71
CA SER A 102 10.65 -0.90 -2.52
C SER A 102 9.81 0.36 -2.63
N VAL A 103 10.47 1.49 -2.85
CA VAL A 103 9.84 2.80 -3.08
C VAL A 103 10.39 3.36 -4.37
N ILE A 104 9.51 3.61 -5.33
CA ILE A 104 9.83 4.22 -6.62
C ILE A 104 9.36 5.67 -6.59
N THR A 105 10.22 6.58 -6.95
CA THR A 105 9.98 8.02 -7.00
C THR A 105 10.42 8.60 -8.34
N LEU A 106 10.15 9.88 -8.56
CA LEU A 106 10.69 10.65 -9.68
C LEU A 106 12.23 10.53 -9.81
N LEU A 107 12.91 10.38 -8.68
CA LEU A 107 14.38 10.29 -8.63
C LEU A 107 14.94 8.94 -9.09
N ASP A 108 14.09 7.95 -9.31
CA ASP A 108 14.50 6.59 -9.71
C ASP A 108 14.27 6.34 -11.21
N ILE A 109 13.75 7.36 -11.90
CA ILE A 109 13.43 7.23 -13.33
C ILE A 109 14.71 7.35 -14.15
N PRO A 110 14.98 6.37 -15.04
CA PRO A 110 16.11 6.43 -15.94
C PRO A 110 15.93 7.53 -16.99
N LEU A 111 16.96 8.36 -17.16
CA LEU A 111 17.01 9.42 -18.15
C LEU A 111 17.78 8.93 -19.36
N LEU A 112 17.12 8.83 -20.51
CA LEU A 112 17.70 8.33 -21.74
C LEU A 112 18.21 9.43 -22.66
N SER A 113 17.65 10.64 -22.55
CA SER A 113 17.98 11.78 -23.40
C SER A 113 18.96 12.77 -22.77
N ASN A 114 19.37 12.52 -21.52
CA ASN A 114 20.26 13.44 -20.78
C ASN A 114 21.76 13.19 -21.05
N SER A 115 22.10 12.21 -21.88
CA SER A 115 23.47 11.90 -22.30
C SER A 115 23.55 11.83 -23.83
N ASP A 116 24.66 12.27 -24.39
CA ASP A 116 24.97 12.17 -25.82
C ASP A 116 25.66 10.83 -26.18
N ALA A 117 25.85 9.94 -25.21
CA ALA A 117 26.43 8.61 -25.39
C ALA A 117 25.56 7.72 -26.31
N PRO A 118 26.13 6.70 -26.97
CA PRO A 118 25.37 5.71 -27.71
C PRO A 118 24.27 5.05 -26.86
N LEU A 119 23.14 4.71 -27.47
CA LEU A 119 21.99 4.13 -26.75
C LEU A 119 22.37 2.90 -25.91
N GLN A 120 23.27 2.08 -26.40
CA GLN A 120 23.69 0.86 -25.71
C GLN A 120 24.40 1.16 -24.38
N GLU A 121 25.27 2.16 -24.37
CA GLU A 121 25.97 2.64 -23.19
C GLU A 121 25.00 3.29 -22.20
N ARG A 122 24.02 4.05 -22.68
CA ARG A 122 22.96 4.63 -21.85
C ARG A 122 22.04 3.59 -21.22
N LEU A 123 21.89 2.42 -21.82
CA LEU A 123 21.09 1.31 -21.28
C LEU A 123 21.85 0.49 -20.24
N GLU A 124 23.19 0.53 -20.25
CA GLU A 124 24.04 -0.16 -19.27
C GLU A 124 24.29 0.68 -18.01
N ASP A 125 24.36 2.03 -18.15
CA ASP A 125 24.58 2.98 -17.05
C ASP A 125 23.50 4.09 -17.08
N PHE A 126 22.34 3.79 -16.50
CA PHE A 126 21.25 4.76 -16.42
C PHE A 126 21.58 5.93 -15.51
N LYS A 127 21.49 7.14 -16.03
CA LYS A 127 21.48 8.34 -15.23
C LYS A 127 20.08 8.65 -14.71
N THR A 128 20.01 9.23 -13.53
CA THR A 128 18.77 9.61 -12.86
C THR A 128 18.86 11.03 -12.32
N LEU A 129 17.76 11.59 -11.83
CA LEU A 129 17.80 12.92 -11.21
C LEU A 129 18.58 12.97 -9.89
N LYS A 130 19.08 11.83 -9.36
CA LYS A 130 19.96 11.80 -8.18
C LYS A 130 21.40 12.14 -8.52
N ASP A 131 21.81 11.87 -9.75
CA ASP A 131 23.21 11.99 -10.16
C ASP A 131 23.60 13.47 -10.24
N ASP A 132 24.77 13.82 -9.71
CA ASP A 132 25.23 15.19 -9.61
C ASP A 132 25.62 15.78 -10.96
N ASP A 133 26.02 14.95 -11.91
CA ASP A 133 26.41 15.30 -13.28
C ASP A 133 25.21 15.48 -14.23
N VAL A 134 23.99 15.30 -13.73
CA VAL A 134 22.75 15.43 -14.51
C VAL A 134 22.20 16.86 -14.41
N ASP A 135 21.89 17.45 -15.57
CA ASP A 135 21.06 18.66 -15.65
C ASP A 135 19.62 18.32 -15.21
N LYS A 136 19.27 18.74 -13.99
CA LYS A 136 18.00 18.43 -13.34
C LYS A 136 16.80 18.99 -14.11
N ASP A 137 16.92 20.18 -14.69
CA ASP A 137 15.84 20.81 -15.46
C ASP A 137 15.62 20.10 -16.79
N ARG A 138 16.70 19.69 -17.46
CA ARG A 138 16.63 18.90 -18.69
C ARG A 138 16.03 17.51 -18.42
N GLY A 139 16.51 16.82 -17.37
CA GLY A 139 15.99 15.52 -16.97
C GLY A 139 14.52 15.57 -16.57
N PHE A 140 14.11 16.60 -15.86
CA PHE A 140 12.72 16.79 -15.49
C PHE A 140 11.80 17.00 -16.70
N LYS A 141 12.24 17.80 -17.67
CA LYS A 141 11.51 17.99 -18.93
C LYS A 141 11.39 16.69 -19.73
N GLU A 142 12.44 15.86 -19.73
CA GLU A 142 12.41 14.53 -20.34
C GLU A 142 11.31 13.68 -19.72
N ILE A 143 11.26 13.58 -18.37
CA ILE A 143 10.24 12.81 -17.66
C ILE A 143 8.83 13.36 -17.94
N LEU A 144 8.65 14.67 -17.90
CA LEU A 144 7.36 15.33 -18.12
C LEU A 144 6.87 15.14 -19.56
N SER A 145 7.76 15.04 -20.54
CA SER A 145 7.42 14.79 -21.95
C SER A 145 7.18 13.31 -22.26
N SER A 146 7.57 12.41 -21.36
CA SER A 146 7.44 10.96 -21.57
C SER A 146 5.99 10.51 -21.46
N PRO A 147 5.45 9.80 -22.45
CA PRO A 147 4.09 9.25 -22.37
C PRO A 147 3.95 8.14 -21.33
N VAL A 148 5.07 7.56 -20.87
CA VAL A 148 5.08 6.50 -19.84
C VAL A 148 5.01 7.08 -18.43
N PHE A 149 5.73 8.17 -18.17
CA PHE A 149 5.87 8.71 -16.82
C PHE A 149 4.90 9.84 -16.50
N ARG A 150 4.51 10.60 -17.53
CA ARG A 150 3.47 11.63 -17.39
C ARG A 150 2.13 11.00 -17.04
N ASN A 151 1.44 11.57 -16.06
CA ASN A 151 0.19 11.08 -15.49
C ASN A 151 0.30 9.74 -14.71
N PHE A 152 1.49 9.16 -14.60
CA PHE A 152 1.73 7.99 -13.78
C PHE A 152 2.64 8.31 -12.58
N VAL A 153 3.80 8.88 -12.83
CA VAL A 153 4.75 9.29 -11.78
C VAL A 153 4.65 10.78 -11.46
N ILE A 154 4.30 11.59 -12.46
CA ILE A 154 4.15 13.03 -12.31
C ILE A 154 2.88 13.52 -13.02
N SER A 155 2.21 14.50 -12.41
CA SER A 155 1.05 15.16 -13.01
C SER A 155 1.44 15.91 -14.29
N GLU A 156 0.46 16.15 -15.16
CA GLU A 156 0.66 16.84 -16.44
C GLU A 156 1.24 18.24 -16.27
N ASP A 157 0.86 18.93 -15.21
CA ASP A 157 1.36 20.27 -14.86
C ASP A 157 2.74 20.27 -14.17
N GLY A 158 3.30 19.09 -13.90
CA GLY A 158 4.61 18.91 -13.26
C GLY A 158 4.66 19.29 -11.78
N LYS A 159 3.52 19.52 -11.12
CA LYS A 159 3.49 20.04 -9.74
C LYS A 159 3.31 18.96 -8.68
N THR A 160 2.74 17.85 -9.03
CA THR A 160 2.47 16.75 -8.09
C THR A 160 3.11 15.48 -8.61
N LEU A 161 3.85 14.81 -7.77
CA LEU A 161 4.40 13.49 -8.08
C LEU A 161 3.70 12.38 -7.29
N SER A 162 3.75 11.18 -7.82
CA SER A 162 3.36 9.96 -7.09
C SER A 162 4.62 9.19 -6.68
N LEU A 163 4.64 8.75 -5.42
CA LEU A 163 5.56 7.76 -4.91
C LEU A 163 4.82 6.43 -4.92
N ILE A 164 5.35 5.46 -5.61
CA ILE A 164 4.80 4.12 -5.65
C ILE A 164 5.67 3.26 -4.75
N HIS A 165 5.12 2.72 -3.67
CA HIS A 165 5.80 1.72 -2.88
C HIS A 165 5.14 0.36 -3.09
N ILE A 166 5.97 -0.67 -3.20
CA ILE A 166 5.54 -2.05 -3.31
C ILE A 166 5.69 -2.64 -1.92
N SER A 167 4.56 -3.00 -1.30
CA SER A 167 4.55 -3.78 -0.07
C SER A 167 4.80 -5.25 -0.39
N GLU A 168 5.48 -5.97 0.50
CA GLU A 168 5.39 -7.43 0.44
C GLU A 168 3.93 -7.83 0.68
N PRO A 169 3.40 -8.79 -0.11
CA PRO A 169 2.09 -9.32 0.19
C PRO A 169 2.16 -9.84 1.62
N THR A 170 1.37 -9.24 2.49
CA THR A 170 1.21 -9.73 3.85
C THR A 170 0.69 -11.16 3.68
N ARG A 171 1.57 -12.16 3.81
CA ARG A 171 1.12 -13.52 4.01
C ARG A 171 0.32 -13.45 5.30
N LEU A 172 -0.98 -13.29 5.19
CA LEU A 172 -1.90 -13.71 6.21
C LEU A 172 -1.63 -15.20 6.37
N HIS A 173 -0.70 -15.50 7.28
CA HIS A 173 -0.59 -16.85 7.81
C HIS A 173 -1.92 -17.06 8.53
N GLY A 174 -2.89 -17.56 7.77
CA GLY A 174 -4.06 -18.18 8.34
C GLY A 174 -3.57 -19.28 9.24
N ILE A 175 -3.80 -19.10 10.51
CA ILE A 175 -3.74 -20.12 11.53
C ILE A 175 -4.95 -21.02 11.34
#